data_514985b3b6b0d690bde74a28ce0ba2c4
#
_entry.id   514985b3b6b0d690bde74a28ce0ba2c4
#
_cell.length_a   1.000
_cell.length_b   1.000
_cell.length_c   1.000
_cell.angle_alpha   90.00
_cell.angle_beta   90.00
_cell.angle_gamma   90.00
#
_symmetry.space_group_name_H-M   'P 1'
#
loop_
_entity.id
_entity.type
_entity.pdbx_description
1 polymer ?
#
loop_
_entity_poly.entity_id
_entity_poly.type
_entity_poly.pdbx_seq_one_letter_code
_entity_poly.pdbx_strand_id
1 'polypeptide(L)'
;TLWSVDLTSHETYYMAEGKTCDTVKTHVLCLDTDSGLKGWGEVCPIPHYLPAFADGVPSAITEMAPAIIGGSPFGVDAPMRKLDGVLQGHLHAKSVVDMALWDLFGKASGQALYTLLGGRTRADMPLYHSITCIAPDEMVRIAREAYGTGIRQFQVKLGADTDWQADAERLAKVREAVGSGPLVYGDWNCGATKLHATRTGRAVAHLDVMLEQPCKTLEDCAAVRQATGLPMKIDEGAYDLASLMRAHELGVLDAVALKLSKFGGLSAMRRARDLTVHLGAEICAECTWGSDIVTAASLHFAASTPQGALLNTCDLSSYVSPRIAPDCPTRKDGRIAPPTGPGIGVNPDLDLLGTPILELV
;
A
#
# COMPACT_ATOMS: atom_id res chain seq x y z
N THR A 1 -1.75 12.05 20.87
CA THR A 1 -2.21 10.78 21.46
C THR A 1 -2.00 9.64 20.47
N LEU A 2 -1.51 8.48 20.93
CA LEU A 2 -1.24 7.29 20.10
C LEU A 2 -1.94 6.06 20.71
N TRP A 3 -2.58 5.27 19.88
CA TRP A 3 -3.18 3.98 20.23
C TRP A 3 -2.51 2.84 19.48
N SER A 4 -2.69 1.64 19.99
CA SER A 4 -2.27 0.39 19.36
C SER A 4 -3.44 -0.57 19.32
N VAL A 5 -3.75 -1.11 18.14
CA VAL A 5 -4.88 -2.01 17.91
C VAL A 5 -4.37 -3.25 17.19
N ASP A 6 -4.77 -4.43 17.63
CA ASP A 6 -4.52 -5.66 16.91
C ASP A 6 -5.58 -5.85 15.82
N LEU A 7 -5.12 -6.04 14.59
CA LEU A 7 -5.95 -6.35 13.44
C LEU A 7 -5.80 -7.83 13.10
N THR A 8 -6.90 -8.57 13.14
CA THR A 8 -6.92 -9.99 12.76
C THR A 8 -7.37 -10.12 11.32
N SER A 9 -6.58 -10.82 10.50
CA SER A 9 -6.92 -11.14 9.13
C SER A 9 -8.12 -12.10 9.08
N HIS A 10 -9.02 -11.91 8.13
CA HIS A 10 -10.18 -12.80 7.95
C HIS A 10 -9.77 -14.22 7.56
N GLU A 11 -8.61 -14.34 6.90
CA GLU A 11 -7.95 -15.59 6.55
C GLU A 11 -6.44 -15.42 6.75
N THR A 12 -5.72 -16.48 7.10
CA THR A 12 -4.25 -16.44 7.14
C THR A 12 -3.70 -16.04 5.78
N TYR A 13 -2.95 -14.95 5.76
CA TYR A 13 -2.37 -14.43 4.53
C TYR A 13 -0.95 -14.97 4.36
N TYR A 14 -0.77 -15.89 3.41
CA TYR A 14 0.51 -16.54 3.10
C TYR A 14 1.23 -15.80 1.97
N MET A 15 2.52 -15.54 2.18
CA MET A 15 3.44 -14.92 1.23
C MET A 15 4.62 -15.84 0.95
N ALA A 16 5.55 -15.37 0.11
CA ALA A 16 6.78 -16.07 -0.20
C ALA A 16 7.59 -16.43 1.07
N GLU A 17 8.41 -17.47 0.98
CA GLU A 17 9.31 -17.93 2.04
C GLU A 17 8.56 -18.34 3.34
N GLY A 18 7.29 -18.72 3.25
CA GLY A 18 6.47 -19.11 4.41
C GLY A 18 6.08 -17.99 5.35
N LYS A 19 6.21 -16.73 4.93
CA LYS A 19 5.77 -15.56 5.70
C LYS A 19 4.25 -15.53 5.78
N THR A 20 3.70 -15.13 6.93
CA THR A 20 2.24 -15.04 7.15
C THR A 20 1.84 -13.74 7.83
N CYS A 21 0.60 -13.30 7.59
CA CYS A 21 -0.07 -12.28 8.36
C CYS A 21 -1.41 -12.83 8.86
N ASP A 22 -1.51 -13.08 10.15
CA ASP A 22 -2.75 -13.49 10.84
C ASP A 22 -3.29 -12.35 11.69
N THR A 23 -2.53 -11.99 12.75
CA THR A 23 -2.81 -10.83 13.59
C THR A 23 -1.62 -9.90 13.52
N VAL A 24 -1.87 -8.65 13.22
CA VAL A 24 -0.86 -7.61 13.06
C VAL A 24 -1.23 -6.39 13.89
N LYS A 25 -0.23 -5.66 14.38
CA LYS A 25 -0.45 -4.49 15.21
C LYS A 25 -0.42 -3.22 14.37
N THR A 26 -1.53 -2.48 14.38
CA THR A 26 -1.61 -1.13 13.80
C THR A 26 -1.51 -0.07 14.90
N HIS A 27 -0.96 1.09 14.54
CA HIS A 27 -0.93 2.27 15.40
C HIS A 27 -1.76 3.38 14.78
N VAL A 28 -2.59 4.01 15.61
CA VAL A 28 -3.42 5.16 15.24
C VAL A 28 -2.94 6.38 16.01
N LEU A 29 -2.56 7.42 15.30
CA LEU A 29 -2.12 8.70 15.85
C LEU A 29 -3.23 9.74 15.72
N CYS A 30 -3.49 10.47 16.80
CA CYS A 30 -4.25 11.72 16.80
C CYS A 30 -3.34 12.90 17.11
N LEU A 31 -3.34 13.90 16.26
CA LEU A 31 -2.81 15.22 16.54
C LEU A 31 -3.96 16.14 16.91
N ASP A 32 -3.97 16.59 18.17
CA ASP A 32 -4.94 17.55 18.70
C ASP A 32 -4.44 18.97 18.55
N THR A 33 -5.32 19.91 18.20
CA THR A 33 -5.01 21.34 18.13
C THR A 33 -5.71 22.12 19.22
N ASP A 34 -5.20 23.33 19.52
CA ASP A 34 -5.83 24.30 20.44
C ASP A 34 -7.21 24.78 19.97
N SER A 35 -7.48 24.68 18.66
CA SER A 35 -8.80 24.98 18.08
C SER A 35 -9.79 23.83 18.15
N GLY A 36 -9.41 22.67 18.71
CA GLY A 36 -10.24 21.48 18.83
C GLY A 36 -10.29 20.60 17.56
N LEU A 37 -9.54 20.94 16.52
CA LEU A 37 -9.40 20.05 15.35
C LEU A 37 -8.54 18.85 15.71
N LYS A 38 -8.89 17.69 15.17
CA LYS A 38 -8.18 16.42 15.34
C LYS A 38 -7.75 15.87 13.99
N GLY A 39 -6.46 15.57 13.84
CA GLY A 39 -5.89 14.92 12.66
C GLY A 39 -5.52 13.48 12.95
N TRP A 40 -5.93 12.57 12.07
CA TRP A 40 -5.76 11.14 12.23
C TRP A 40 -4.78 10.56 11.23
N GLY A 41 -3.96 9.64 11.70
CA GLY A 41 -3.09 8.82 10.87
C GLY A 41 -3.06 7.39 11.36
N GLU A 42 -2.74 6.46 10.47
CA GLU A 42 -2.63 5.03 10.78
C GLU A 42 -1.38 4.45 10.12
N VAL A 43 -0.70 3.53 10.82
CA VAL A 43 0.39 2.74 10.26
C VAL A 43 0.41 1.33 10.85
N CYS A 44 0.54 0.34 9.97
CA CYS A 44 0.64 -1.07 10.34
C CYS A 44 1.94 -1.67 9.78
N PRO A 45 3.04 -1.66 10.55
CA PRO A 45 4.30 -2.25 10.14
C PRO A 45 4.24 -3.77 10.10
N ILE A 46 4.82 -4.37 9.04
CA ILE A 46 4.96 -5.82 8.88
C ILE A 46 6.46 -6.14 8.79
N PRO A 47 7.11 -6.57 9.88
CA PRO A 47 8.57 -6.60 10.00
C PRO A 47 9.28 -7.62 9.09
N HIS A 48 8.61 -8.68 8.70
CA HIS A 48 9.16 -9.67 7.76
C HIS A 48 8.96 -9.30 6.29
N TYR A 49 8.26 -8.18 6.04
CA TYR A 49 7.97 -7.67 4.69
C TYR A 49 8.79 -6.41 4.36
N LEU A 50 8.74 -5.39 5.22
CA LEU A 50 9.49 -4.14 5.07
C LEU A 50 10.27 -3.81 6.36
N PRO A 51 11.35 -3.00 6.29
CA PRO A 51 12.24 -2.74 7.43
C PRO A 51 11.59 -1.80 8.46
N ALA A 52 10.53 -2.26 9.12
CA ALA A 52 9.83 -1.57 10.20
C ALA A 52 9.14 -2.57 11.12
N PHE A 53 8.98 -2.24 12.39
CA PHE A 53 8.27 -3.08 13.36
C PHE A 53 7.37 -2.22 14.27
N ALA A 54 6.26 -2.80 14.72
CA ALA A 54 5.22 -2.08 15.43
C ALA A 54 5.73 -1.40 16.72
N ASP A 55 6.47 -2.12 17.56
CA ASP A 55 6.93 -1.61 18.86
C ASP A 55 7.98 -0.47 18.71
N GLY A 56 8.53 -0.25 17.53
CA GLY A 56 9.41 0.88 17.24
C GLY A 56 8.65 2.20 16.96
N VAL A 57 7.37 2.13 16.63
CA VAL A 57 6.58 3.32 16.29
C VAL A 57 6.40 4.27 17.47
N PRO A 58 5.98 3.81 18.69
CA PRO A 58 5.83 4.71 19.84
C PRO A 58 7.11 5.46 20.20
N SER A 59 8.26 4.76 20.20
CA SER A 59 9.55 5.39 20.49
C SER A 59 9.95 6.43 19.45
N ALA A 60 9.74 6.14 18.16
CA ALA A 60 10.00 7.07 17.08
C ALA A 60 9.08 8.32 17.16
N ILE A 61 7.80 8.14 17.51
CA ILE A 61 6.86 9.25 17.72
C ILE A 61 7.33 10.13 18.90
N THR A 62 7.75 9.51 20.01
CA THR A 62 8.27 10.25 21.19
C THR A 62 9.46 11.13 20.81
N GLU A 63 10.39 10.61 20.03
CA GLU A 63 11.56 11.35 19.56
C GLU A 63 11.20 12.51 18.63
N MET A 64 10.22 12.31 17.76
CA MET A 64 9.79 13.30 16.76
C MET A 64 8.84 14.38 17.30
N ALA A 65 8.07 14.10 18.35
CA ALA A 65 6.99 14.95 18.83
C ALA A 65 7.43 16.40 19.17
N PRO A 66 8.59 16.66 19.81
CA PRO A 66 9.02 18.04 20.11
C PRO A 66 9.20 18.91 18.85
N ALA A 67 9.42 18.30 17.69
CA ALA A 67 9.60 19.03 16.44
C ALA A 67 8.28 19.48 15.79
N ILE A 68 7.13 18.91 16.20
CA ILE A 68 5.81 19.20 15.63
C ILE A 68 4.84 19.84 16.62
N ILE A 69 4.99 19.60 17.93
CA ILE A 69 4.16 20.23 18.98
C ILE A 69 4.29 21.77 18.86
N GLY A 70 3.15 22.47 18.97
CA GLY A 70 3.07 23.92 18.79
C GLY A 70 3.17 24.40 17.34
N GLY A 71 3.21 23.46 16.38
CA GLY A 71 3.22 23.75 14.95
C GLY A 71 1.85 24.16 14.39
N SER A 72 1.85 24.73 13.18
CA SER A 72 0.63 25.08 12.45
C SER A 72 0.08 23.88 11.68
N PRO A 73 -1.25 23.68 11.58
CA PRO A 73 -1.85 22.68 10.72
C PRO A 73 -1.69 22.99 9.22
N PHE A 74 -1.22 24.19 8.88
CA PHE A 74 -0.95 24.60 7.50
C PHE A 74 0.52 24.39 7.14
N GLY A 75 0.78 23.81 5.97
CA GLY A 75 2.16 23.60 5.48
C GLY A 75 2.79 22.29 5.94
N VAL A 76 2.29 21.16 5.44
CA VAL A 76 2.72 19.80 5.83
C VAL A 76 4.20 19.50 5.53
N ASP A 77 4.75 19.99 4.42
CA ASP A 77 6.14 19.70 4.02
C ASP A 77 7.21 20.23 5.00
N ALA A 78 6.95 21.35 5.68
CA ALA A 78 7.93 21.95 6.59
C ALA A 78 8.11 21.15 7.88
N PRO A 79 7.05 20.70 8.59
CA PRO A 79 7.17 19.73 9.66
C PRO A 79 7.89 18.45 9.25
N MET A 80 7.55 17.85 8.12
CA MET A 80 8.19 16.61 7.67
C MET A 80 9.70 16.78 7.44
N ARG A 81 10.16 17.90 6.87
CA ARG A 81 11.60 18.20 6.77
C ARG A 81 12.28 18.34 8.13
N LYS A 82 11.59 18.89 9.15
CA LYS A 82 12.14 18.92 10.52
C LYS A 82 12.30 17.50 11.07
N LEU A 83 11.31 16.63 10.86
CA LEU A 83 11.38 15.23 11.30
C LEU A 83 12.55 14.47 10.65
N ASP A 84 12.87 14.76 9.39
CA ASP A 84 14.05 14.19 8.71
C ASP A 84 15.37 14.62 9.37
N GLY A 85 15.43 15.83 9.94
CA GLY A 85 16.57 16.32 10.70
C GLY A 85 16.67 15.74 12.12
N VAL A 86 15.54 15.35 12.72
CA VAL A 86 15.51 14.77 14.09
C VAL A 86 15.82 13.28 14.06
N LEU A 87 15.20 12.54 13.14
CA LEU A 87 15.29 11.08 13.11
C LEU A 87 15.49 10.59 11.67
N GLN A 88 16.64 10.00 11.39
CA GLN A 88 16.92 9.42 10.08
C GLN A 88 16.14 8.13 9.86
N GLY A 89 15.63 7.90 8.65
CA GLY A 89 14.82 6.69 8.35
C GLY A 89 13.45 6.72 9.03
N HIS A 90 13.05 5.61 9.63
CA HIS A 90 11.77 5.42 10.33
C HIS A 90 10.54 5.86 9.53
N LEU A 91 10.52 5.55 8.23
CA LEU A 91 9.50 6.02 7.29
C LEU A 91 8.08 5.64 7.71
N HIS A 92 7.89 4.46 8.32
CA HIS A 92 6.58 4.03 8.83
C HIS A 92 6.08 4.98 9.94
N ALA A 93 6.91 5.31 10.92
CA ALA A 93 6.52 6.24 11.97
C ALA A 93 6.32 7.67 11.44
N LYS A 94 7.10 8.09 10.44
CA LYS A 94 6.89 9.38 9.76
C LYS A 94 5.59 9.40 8.96
N SER A 95 5.20 8.29 8.35
CA SER A 95 3.99 8.23 7.53
C SER A 95 2.72 8.46 8.34
N VAL A 96 2.64 7.96 9.57
CA VAL A 96 1.47 8.20 10.43
C VAL A 96 1.38 9.66 10.86
N VAL A 97 2.51 10.33 11.10
CA VAL A 97 2.55 11.78 11.40
C VAL A 97 2.16 12.60 10.18
N ASP A 98 2.75 12.31 9.03
CA ASP A 98 2.44 12.99 7.76
C ASP A 98 0.93 12.88 7.42
N MET A 99 0.37 11.69 7.57
CA MET A 99 -1.06 11.45 7.33
C MET A 99 -1.94 12.29 8.27
N ALA A 100 -1.62 12.34 9.57
CA ALA A 100 -2.35 13.13 10.56
C ALA A 100 -2.23 14.64 10.28
N LEU A 101 -1.07 15.12 9.84
CA LEU A 101 -0.87 16.52 9.41
C LEU A 101 -1.70 16.86 8.18
N TRP A 102 -1.75 15.96 7.18
CA TRP A 102 -2.60 16.14 6.01
C TRP A 102 -4.09 16.17 6.38
N ASP A 103 -4.52 15.30 7.29
CA ASP A 103 -5.91 15.30 7.79
C ASP A 103 -6.25 16.63 8.48
N LEU A 104 -5.38 17.12 9.37
CA LEU A 104 -5.52 18.45 9.97
C LEU A 104 -5.61 19.55 8.92
N PHE A 105 -4.72 19.55 7.94
CA PHE A 105 -4.72 20.54 6.87
C PHE A 105 -6.02 20.53 6.07
N GLY A 106 -6.50 19.33 5.74
CA GLY A 106 -7.79 19.16 5.05
C GLY A 106 -8.97 19.68 5.87
N LYS A 107 -9.04 19.34 7.16
CA LYS A 107 -10.07 19.82 8.08
C LYS A 107 -10.01 21.32 8.29
N ALA A 108 -8.81 21.88 8.53
CA ALA A 108 -8.62 23.31 8.71
C ALA A 108 -8.98 24.15 7.46
N SER A 109 -8.79 23.58 6.26
CA SER A 109 -9.14 24.24 5.00
C SER A 109 -10.56 23.89 4.48
N GLY A 110 -11.28 22.98 5.16
CA GLY A 110 -12.59 22.49 4.72
C GLY A 110 -12.55 21.67 3.42
N GLN A 111 -11.40 21.06 3.10
CA GLN A 111 -11.18 20.34 1.84
C GLN A 111 -10.89 18.86 2.07
N ALA A 112 -11.43 18.00 1.18
CA ALA A 112 -11.03 16.60 1.11
C ALA A 112 -9.58 16.48 0.61
N LEU A 113 -8.84 15.45 1.06
CA LEU A 113 -7.41 15.32 0.73
C LEU A 113 -7.14 15.24 -0.76
N TYR A 114 -7.95 14.53 -1.54
CA TYR A 114 -7.76 14.48 -3.00
C TYR A 114 -7.76 15.87 -3.65
N THR A 115 -8.52 16.85 -3.11
CA THR A 115 -8.51 18.23 -3.60
C THR A 115 -7.15 18.89 -3.37
N LEU A 116 -6.59 18.72 -2.18
CA LEU A 116 -5.28 19.28 -1.81
C LEU A 116 -4.11 18.56 -2.50
N LEU A 117 -4.31 17.32 -2.89
CA LEU A 117 -3.31 16.51 -3.61
C LEU A 117 -3.30 16.75 -5.13
N GLY A 118 -4.12 17.68 -5.64
CA GLY A 118 -4.12 18.07 -7.05
C GLY A 118 -5.47 17.95 -7.74
N GLY A 119 -6.52 17.55 -7.02
CA GLY A 119 -7.88 17.43 -7.53
C GLY A 119 -8.31 15.98 -7.79
N ARG A 120 -9.61 15.76 -7.73
CA ARG A 120 -10.21 14.45 -7.99
C ARG A 120 -10.26 14.19 -9.51
N THR A 121 -9.64 13.11 -9.95
CA THR A 121 -9.56 12.73 -11.38
C THR A 121 -10.63 11.69 -11.78
N ARG A 122 -11.26 11.00 -10.80
CA ARG A 122 -12.24 9.93 -11.06
C ARG A 122 -13.23 9.76 -9.90
N ALA A 123 -14.39 9.18 -10.19
CA ALA A 123 -15.45 8.95 -9.18
C ALA A 123 -15.08 7.81 -8.22
N ASP A 124 -14.48 6.75 -8.74
CA ASP A 124 -14.07 5.56 -8.02
C ASP A 124 -12.82 4.93 -8.66
N MET A 125 -12.15 4.06 -7.95
CA MET A 125 -10.91 3.40 -8.36
C MET A 125 -11.11 1.90 -8.53
N PRO A 126 -10.46 1.26 -9.53
CA PRO A 126 -10.44 -0.18 -9.63
C PRO A 126 -9.66 -0.78 -8.47
N LEU A 127 -10.22 -1.84 -7.88
CA LEU A 127 -9.55 -2.65 -6.88
C LEU A 127 -8.84 -3.83 -7.52
N TYR A 128 -7.70 -4.22 -6.97
CA TYR A 128 -7.19 -5.57 -7.16
C TYR A 128 -7.58 -6.46 -5.97
N HIS A 129 -7.62 -7.75 -6.21
CA HIS A 129 -7.77 -8.76 -5.16
C HIS A 129 -6.47 -9.55 -5.03
N SER A 130 -5.91 -9.57 -3.83
CA SER A 130 -4.72 -10.35 -3.55
C SER A 130 -5.11 -11.76 -3.12
N ILE A 131 -4.64 -12.75 -3.88
CA ILE A 131 -4.87 -14.17 -3.60
C ILE A 131 -3.63 -14.69 -2.88
N THR A 132 -3.83 -15.14 -1.65
CA THR A 132 -2.79 -15.68 -0.78
C THR A 132 -2.12 -16.93 -1.39
N CYS A 133 -0.86 -17.24 -1.03
CA CYS A 133 -0.07 -18.34 -1.61
C CYS A 133 -0.49 -19.71 -1.05
N ILE A 134 -1.47 -20.32 -1.68
CA ILE A 134 -2.08 -21.62 -1.30
C ILE A 134 -2.12 -22.59 -2.49
N ALA A 135 -2.85 -23.70 -2.34
CA ALA A 135 -3.02 -24.66 -3.42
C ALA A 135 -3.71 -24.03 -4.65
N PRO A 136 -3.27 -24.37 -5.88
CA PRO A 136 -3.80 -23.74 -7.11
C PRO A 136 -5.33 -23.81 -7.26
N ASP A 137 -5.96 -24.92 -6.88
CA ASP A 137 -7.42 -25.09 -7.01
C ASP A 137 -8.18 -24.17 -6.04
N GLU A 138 -7.67 -23.94 -4.84
CA GLU A 138 -8.22 -22.96 -3.90
C GLU A 138 -8.04 -21.52 -4.40
N MET A 139 -6.90 -21.21 -5.01
CA MET A 139 -6.69 -19.92 -5.67
C MET A 139 -7.72 -19.68 -6.78
N VAL A 140 -8.03 -20.71 -7.56
CA VAL A 140 -9.08 -20.66 -8.60
C VAL A 140 -10.44 -20.34 -8.00
N ARG A 141 -10.80 -20.98 -6.89
CA ARG A 141 -12.07 -20.71 -6.19
C ARG A 141 -12.15 -19.24 -5.77
N ILE A 142 -11.12 -18.73 -5.07
CA ILE A 142 -11.04 -17.33 -4.62
C ILE A 142 -11.10 -16.37 -5.82
N ALA A 143 -10.35 -16.66 -6.89
CA ALA A 143 -10.34 -15.82 -8.09
C ALA A 143 -11.73 -15.71 -8.73
N ARG A 144 -12.47 -16.82 -8.85
CA ARG A 144 -13.84 -16.85 -9.41
C ARG A 144 -14.83 -16.09 -8.52
N GLU A 145 -14.76 -16.28 -7.21
CA GLU A 145 -15.59 -15.56 -6.26
C GLU A 145 -15.35 -14.04 -6.35
N ALA A 146 -14.09 -13.61 -6.30
CA ALA A 146 -13.73 -12.21 -6.45
C ALA A 146 -14.14 -11.64 -7.83
N TYR A 147 -13.96 -12.42 -8.91
CA TYR A 147 -14.43 -12.04 -10.24
C TYR A 147 -15.97 -11.82 -10.28
N GLY A 148 -16.72 -12.68 -9.58
CA GLY A 148 -18.18 -12.56 -9.42
C GLY A 148 -18.62 -11.27 -8.72
N THR A 149 -17.77 -10.70 -7.85
CA THR A 149 -18.03 -9.39 -7.18
C THR A 149 -17.56 -8.17 -7.99
N GLY A 150 -17.15 -8.37 -9.25
CA GLY A 150 -16.73 -7.28 -10.13
C GLY A 150 -15.22 -7.00 -10.15
N ILE A 151 -14.40 -7.71 -9.39
CA ILE A 151 -12.93 -7.59 -9.45
C ILE A 151 -12.44 -7.99 -10.86
N ARG A 152 -11.49 -7.21 -11.39
CA ARG A 152 -10.90 -7.42 -12.73
C ARG A 152 -9.37 -7.34 -12.70
N GLN A 153 -8.78 -7.31 -11.50
CA GLN A 153 -7.33 -7.31 -11.32
C GLN A 153 -6.98 -8.25 -10.15
N PHE A 154 -6.04 -9.16 -10.39
CA PHE A 154 -5.69 -10.24 -9.47
C PHE A 154 -4.19 -10.27 -9.22
N GLN A 155 -3.78 -10.11 -7.96
CA GLN A 155 -2.43 -10.37 -7.50
C GLN A 155 -2.37 -11.80 -6.98
N VAL A 156 -1.52 -12.63 -7.57
CA VAL A 156 -1.33 -14.03 -7.20
C VAL A 156 -0.04 -14.15 -6.40
N LYS A 157 -0.13 -14.47 -5.11
CA LYS A 157 1.07 -14.66 -4.28
C LYS A 157 1.77 -15.96 -4.67
N LEU A 158 3.09 -15.87 -4.78
CA LEU A 158 3.99 -16.93 -5.27
C LEU A 158 5.16 -17.13 -4.29
N GLY A 159 5.99 -18.15 -4.53
CA GLY A 159 7.23 -18.35 -3.77
C GLY A 159 7.05 -19.04 -2.42
N ALA A 160 5.93 -19.73 -2.18
CA ALA A 160 5.78 -20.59 -1.00
C ALA A 160 6.70 -21.82 -1.07
N ASP A 161 6.95 -22.30 -2.28
CA ASP A 161 7.76 -23.47 -2.59
C ASP A 161 9.05 -23.08 -3.30
N THR A 162 10.03 -23.97 -3.27
CA THR A 162 11.24 -23.86 -4.11
C THR A 162 11.03 -24.34 -5.54
N ASP A 163 9.83 -24.87 -5.85
CA ASP A 163 9.47 -25.38 -7.16
C ASP A 163 8.84 -24.29 -8.04
N TRP A 164 9.58 -23.83 -9.03
CA TRP A 164 9.12 -22.84 -10.00
C TRP A 164 7.91 -23.31 -10.85
N GLN A 165 7.72 -24.63 -10.99
CA GLN A 165 6.60 -25.21 -11.74
C GLN A 165 5.29 -25.02 -10.99
N ALA A 166 5.31 -25.10 -9.65
CA ALA A 166 4.14 -24.80 -8.82
C ALA A 166 3.71 -23.33 -8.95
N ASP A 167 4.66 -22.38 -9.01
CA ASP A 167 4.33 -20.97 -9.22
C ASP A 167 3.77 -20.72 -10.63
N ALA A 168 4.33 -21.39 -11.66
CA ALA A 168 3.79 -21.31 -13.02
C ALA A 168 2.37 -21.87 -13.10
N GLU A 169 2.10 -22.99 -12.43
CA GLU A 169 0.76 -23.60 -12.34
C GLU A 169 -0.24 -22.67 -11.66
N ARG A 170 0.12 -22.04 -10.53
CA ARG A 170 -0.73 -21.06 -9.82
C ARG A 170 -1.16 -19.93 -10.78
N LEU A 171 -0.22 -19.31 -11.46
CA LEU A 171 -0.51 -18.24 -12.44
C LEU A 171 -1.39 -18.72 -13.59
N ALA A 172 -1.07 -19.88 -14.18
CA ALA A 172 -1.82 -20.42 -15.31
C ALA A 172 -3.27 -20.74 -14.94
N LYS A 173 -3.49 -21.41 -13.81
CA LYS A 173 -4.83 -21.76 -13.35
C LYS A 173 -5.69 -20.54 -13.00
N VAL A 174 -5.10 -19.53 -12.33
CA VAL A 174 -5.82 -18.28 -12.05
C VAL A 174 -6.15 -17.54 -13.34
N ARG A 175 -5.19 -17.43 -14.27
CA ARG A 175 -5.41 -16.80 -15.59
C ARG A 175 -6.55 -17.50 -16.35
N GLU A 176 -6.54 -18.84 -16.40
CA GLU A 176 -7.61 -19.63 -17.02
C GLU A 176 -8.97 -19.39 -16.35
N ALA A 177 -9.00 -19.37 -15.01
CA ALA A 177 -10.22 -19.21 -14.22
C ALA A 177 -10.93 -17.87 -14.46
N VAL A 178 -10.19 -16.78 -14.69
CA VAL A 178 -10.73 -15.43 -14.89
C VAL A 178 -10.81 -14.99 -16.36
N GLY A 179 -10.26 -15.78 -17.29
CA GLY A 179 -10.27 -15.50 -18.74
C GLY A 179 -9.26 -14.38 -19.13
N SER A 180 -9.32 -13.88 -20.37
CA SER A 180 -8.32 -12.98 -20.96
C SER A 180 -8.53 -11.50 -20.65
N GLY A 181 -9.66 -11.07 -20.10
CA GLY A 181 -9.97 -9.65 -19.87
C GLY A 181 -9.32 -9.03 -18.63
N PRO A 182 -9.33 -9.73 -17.46
CA PRO A 182 -8.72 -9.21 -16.25
C PRO A 182 -7.20 -9.13 -16.29
N LEU A 183 -6.60 -8.19 -15.54
CA LEU A 183 -5.17 -8.17 -15.26
C LEU A 183 -4.84 -9.25 -14.22
N VAL A 184 -3.80 -10.06 -14.50
CA VAL A 184 -3.25 -11.04 -13.55
C VAL A 184 -1.75 -10.79 -13.42
N TYR A 185 -1.26 -10.74 -12.19
CA TYR A 185 0.17 -10.60 -11.94
C TYR A 185 0.63 -11.46 -10.76
N GLY A 186 1.83 -12.01 -10.89
CA GLY A 186 2.44 -12.87 -9.89
C GLY A 186 3.40 -12.10 -9.01
N ASP A 187 3.23 -12.18 -7.68
CA ASP A 187 4.03 -11.46 -6.70
C ASP A 187 4.79 -12.42 -5.79
N TRP A 188 6.11 -12.32 -5.81
CA TRP A 188 7.02 -13.10 -4.96
C TRP A 188 7.49 -12.37 -3.70
N ASN A 189 7.14 -11.12 -3.50
CA ASN A 189 7.65 -10.31 -2.39
C ASN A 189 9.16 -10.49 -2.16
N CYS A 190 9.95 -10.39 -3.21
CA CYS A 190 11.40 -10.61 -3.24
C CYS A 190 11.86 -12.07 -3.01
N GLY A 191 10.97 -13.05 -2.89
CA GLY A 191 11.29 -14.41 -2.44
C GLY A 191 11.87 -15.33 -3.52
N ALA A 192 11.84 -14.94 -4.80
CA ALA A 192 12.41 -15.77 -5.86
C ALA A 192 13.89 -15.49 -6.12
N THR A 193 14.63 -16.56 -6.45
CA THR A 193 15.91 -16.38 -7.13
C THR A 193 15.69 -15.96 -8.59
N LYS A 194 16.66 -15.28 -9.18
CA LYS A 194 16.63 -14.93 -10.60
C LYS A 194 16.32 -16.13 -11.52
N LEU A 195 16.93 -17.29 -11.23
CA LEU A 195 16.69 -18.50 -12.01
C LEU A 195 15.24 -19.00 -11.89
N HIS A 196 14.69 -19.03 -10.66
CA HIS A 196 13.32 -19.42 -10.38
C HIS A 196 12.33 -18.51 -11.13
N ALA A 197 12.41 -17.20 -10.91
CA ALA A 197 11.55 -16.22 -11.54
C ALA A 197 11.63 -16.25 -13.09
N THR A 198 12.86 -16.46 -13.65
CA THR A 198 13.03 -16.57 -15.10
C THR A 198 12.35 -17.82 -15.66
N ARG A 199 12.46 -18.97 -14.98
CA ARG A 199 11.80 -20.21 -15.40
C ARG A 199 10.29 -20.08 -15.35
N THR A 200 9.75 -19.59 -14.24
CA THR A 200 8.31 -19.33 -14.09
C THR A 200 7.83 -18.38 -15.18
N GLY A 201 8.48 -17.22 -15.34
CA GLY A 201 8.06 -16.22 -16.31
C GLY A 201 8.08 -16.74 -17.76
N ARG A 202 9.08 -17.54 -18.14
CA ARG A 202 9.13 -18.16 -19.48
C ARG A 202 7.99 -19.17 -19.68
N ALA A 203 7.66 -19.95 -18.66
CA ALA A 203 6.56 -20.93 -18.73
C ALA A 203 5.21 -20.27 -18.93
N VAL A 204 5.01 -19.07 -18.40
CA VAL A 204 3.73 -18.32 -18.45
C VAL A 204 3.75 -17.15 -19.44
N ALA A 205 4.82 -16.94 -20.21
CA ALA A 205 4.97 -15.78 -21.12
C ALA A 205 3.85 -15.68 -22.18
N HIS A 206 3.18 -16.79 -22.49
CA HIS A 206 2.07 -16.85 -23.43
C HIS A 206 0.70 -16.48 -22.79
N LEU A 207 0.65 -16.21 -21.49
CA LEU A 207 -0.61 -16.06 -20.73
C LEU A 207 -1.04 -14.61 -20.50
N ASP A 208 -0.32 -13.62 -21.02
CA ASP A 208 -0.59 -12.20 -20.77
C ASP A 208 -0.68 -11.90 -19.26
N VAL A 209 0.42 -12.10 -18.56
CA VAL A 209 0.58 -11.83 -17.13
C VAL A 209 1.70 -10.83 -16.89
N MET A 210 1.66 -10.13 -15.76
CA MET A 210 2.73 -9.26 -15.29
C MET A 210 3.44 -9.91 -14.11
N LEU A 211 4.71 -9.58 -13.88
CA LEU A 211 5.48 -10.03 -12.72
C LEU A 211 5.62 -8.89 -11.71
N GLU A 212 5.51 -9.18 -10.42
CA GLU A 212 5.72 -8.20 -9.35
C GLU A 212 6.89 -8.63 -8.47
N GLN A 213 7.86 -7.74 -8.31
CA GLN A 213 9.02 -7.83 -7.43
C GLN A 213 9.53 -9.26 -7.19
N PRO A 214 9.95 -9.99 -8.24
CA PRO A 214 10.35 -11.37 -8.07
C PRO A 214 11.62 -11.52 -7.23
N CYS A 215 12.57 -10.58 -7.37
CA CYS A 215 13.88 -10.66 -6.76
C CYS A 215 14.14 -9.48 -5.81
N LYS A 216 15.14 -9.64 -4.92
CA LYS A 216 15.52 -8.61 -3.92
C LYS A 216 16.11 -7.36 -4.54
N THR A 217 16.83 -7.47 -5.67
CA THR A 217 17.48 -6.33 -6.32
C THR A 217 16.77 -5.93 -7.61
N LEU A 218 16.82 -4.65 -7.94
CA LEU A 218 16.29 -4.15 -9.21
C LEU A 218 17.06 -4.72 -10.41
N GLU A 219 18.36 -4.97 -10.26
CA GLU A 219 19.21 -5.56 -11.28
C GLU A 219 18.79 -7.01 -11.61
N ASP A 220 18.45 -7.81 -10.60
CA ASP A 220 17.96 -9.17 -10.84
C ASP A 220 16.53 -9.15 -11.43
N CYS A 221 15.68 -8.23 -11.00
CA CYS A 221 14.37 -8.00 -11.64
C CYS A 221 14.53 -7.60 -13.12
N ALA A 222 15.49 -6.74 -13.44
CA ALA A 222 15.80 -6.35 -14.81
C ALA A 222 16.25 -7.54 -15.67
N ALA A 223 17.10 -8.40 -15.11
CA ALA A 223 17.52 -9.62 -15.79
C ALA A 223 16.35 -10.59 -16.04
N VAL A 224 15.42 -10.72 -15.09
CA VAL A 224 14.18 -11.52 -15.25
C VAL A 224 13.31 -10.92 -16.35
N ARG A 225 13.05 -9.60 -16.31
CA ARG A 225 12.24 -8.91 -17.33
C ARG A 225 12.83 -9.09 -18.73
N GLN A 226 14.15 -8.89 -18.88
CA GLN A 226 14.86 -9.08 -20.16
C GLN A 226 14.75 -10.52 -20.66
N ALA A 227 14.85 -11.50 -19.76
CA ALA A 227 14.83 -12.92 -20.11
C ALA A 227 13.44 -13.48 -20.45
N THR A 228 12.36 -12.81 -19.96
CA THR A 228 10.97 -13.26 -20.09
C THR A 228 10.16 -12.42 -21.07
N GLY A 229 10.51 -11.15 -21.24
CA GLY A 229 9.72 -10.17 -22.00
C GLY A 229 8.43 -9.71 -21.31
N LEU A 230 8.17 -10.19 -20.10
CA LEU A 230 6.93 -9.86 -19.36
C LEU A 230 7.03 -8.47 -18.73
N PRO A 231 5.90 -7.72 -18.64
CA PRO A 231 5.83 -6.47 -17.88
C PRO A 231 6.22 -6.69 -16.41
N MET A 232 6.79 -5.64 -15.78
CA MET A 232 7.29 -5.70 -14.42
C MET A 232 6.65 -4.60 -13.56
N LYS A 233 6.07 -4.99 -12.43
CA LYS A 233 5.66 -4.11 -11.33
C LYS A 233 6.73 -4.15 -10.24
N ILE A 234 7.21 -2.98 -9.81
CA ILE A 234 8.17 -2.86 -8.72
C ILE A 234 7.43 -2.49 -7.44
N ASP A 235 7.76 -3.17 -6.35
CA ASP A 235 7.21 -2.90 -5.01
C ASP A 235 8.34 -2.58 -4.02
N GLU A 236 8.89 -3.58 -3.32
CA GLU A 236 9.89 -3.37 -2.27
C GLU A 236 11.14 -2.64 -2.76
N GLY A 237 11.48 -2.80 -4.02
CA GLY A 237 12.61 -2.12 -4.66
C GLY A 237 12.43 -0.61 -4.89
N ALA A 238 11.23 -0.07 -4.72
CA ALA A 238 10.92 1.35 -4.89
C ALA A 238 10.43 1.96 -3.58
N TYR A 239 11.27 2.72 -2.89
CA TYR A 239 11.00 3.32 -1.57
C TYR A 239 11.34 4.81 -1.49
N ASP A 240 11.96 5.37 -2.51
CA ASP A 240 12.27 6.80 -2.67
C ASP A 240 12.37 7.19 -4.14
N LEU A 241 12.62 8.48 -4.41
CA LEU A 241 12.74 8.98 -5.78
C LEU A 241 13.98 8.42 -6.51
N ALA A 242 15.06 8.15 -5.80
CA ALA A 242 16.29 7.61 -6.40
C ALA A 242 16.08 6.16 -6.85
N SER A 243 15.42 5.33 -6.05
CA SER A 243 15.08 3.95 -6.42
C SER A 243 14.09 3.89 -7.58
N LEU A 244 13.12 4.83 -7.67
CA LEU A 244 12.23 4.95 -8.84
C LEU A 244 13.01 5.29 -10.11
N MET A 245 13.92 6.26 -10.04
CA MET A 245 14.80 6.61 -11.17
C MET A 245 15.66 5.41 -11.57
N ARG A 246 16.22 4.69 -10.59
CA ARG A 246 17.02 3.48 -10.87
C ARG A 246 16.22 2.39 -11.54
N ALA A 247 14.97 2.15 -11.09
CA ALA A 247 14.07 1.18 -11.73
C ALA A 247 13.76 1.56 -13.18
N HIS A 248 13.56 2.85 -13.45
CA HIS A 248 13.36 3.37 -14.81
C HIS A 248 14.60 3.18 -15.69
N GLU A 249 15.80 3.55 -15.22
CA GLU A 249 17.06 3.37 -15.92
C GLU A 249 17.34 1.89 -16.29
N LEU A 250 16.96 0.98 -15.41
CA LEU A 250 17.07 -0.47 -15.63
C LEU A 250 15.98 -1.02 -16.55
N GLY A 251 15.00 -0.20 -16.93
CA GLY A 251 13.88 -0.61 -17.78
C GLY A 251 12.92 -1.58 -17.12
N VAL A 252 12.73 -1.52 -15.80
CA VAL A 252 11.83 -2.41 -15.04
C VAL A 252 10.62 -1.71 -14.45
N LEU A 253 10.44 -0.43 -14.72
CA LEU A 253 9.37 0.39 -14.18
C LEU A 253 8.18 0.47 -15.16
N ASP A 254 7.51 -0.65 -15.43
CA ASP A 254 6.24 -0.62 -16.18
C ASP A 254 5.10 -0.20 -15.25
N ALA A 255 5.13 -0.69 -14.00
CA ALA A 255 4.23 -0.27 -12.93
C ALA A 255 4.98 -0.24 -11.58
N VAL A 256 4.41 0.47 -10.59
CA VAL A 256 4.98 0.53 -9.24
C VAL A 256 3.89 0.54 -8.16
N ALA A 257 4.15 -0.17 -7.06
CA ALA A 257 3.38 -0.05 -5.83
C ALA A 257 3.88 1.15 -5.01
N LEU A 258 3.14 2.24 -5.01
CA LEU A 258 3.38 3.36 -4.11
C LEU A 258 2.64 3.12 -2.80
N LYS A 259 3.39 2.92 -1.71
CA LYS A 259 2.85 2.62 -0.37
C LYS A 259 3.15 3.76 0.59
N LEU A 260 2.10 4.28 1.25
CA LEU A 260 2.20 5.40 2.19
C LEU A 260 3.31 5.20 3.23
N SER A 261 3.30 4.06 3.91
CA SER A 261 4.27 3.75 4.97
C SER A 261 5.71 3.60 4.44
N LYS A 262 5.86 3.01 3.24
CA LYS A 262 7.17 2.76 2.61
C LYS A 262 7.85 4.07 2.18
N PHE A 263 7.09 5.03 1.67
CA PHE A 263 7.59 6.33 1.23
C PHE A 263 7.67 7.37 2.36
N GLY A 264 7.06 7.10 3.52
CA GLY A 264 7.07 8.03 4.65
C GLY A 264 5.91 9.04 4.65
N GLY A 265 4.80 8.72 3.96
CA GLY A 265 3.55 9.46 3.98
C GLY A 265 3.12 10.04 2.63
N LEU A 266 1.98 10.75 2.64
CA LEU A 266 1.37 11.39 1.47
C LEU A 266 2.27 12.43 0.81
N SER A 267 3.04 13.20 1.60
CA SER A 267 3.94 14.24 1.10
C SER A 267 5.03 13.66 0.19
N ALA A 268 5.66 12.57 0.60
CA ALA A 268 6.68 11.89 -0.21
C ALA A 268 6.05 11.13 -1.37
N MET A 269 4.94 10.44 -1.11
CA MET A 269 4.24 9.64 -2.12
C MET A 269 3.66 10.50 -3.26
N ARG A 270 3.22 11.73 -2.97
CA ARG A 270 2.81 12.71 -3.99
C ARG A 270 3.95 13.02 -4.96
N ARG A 271 5.16 13.28 -4.45
CA ARG A 271 6.34 13.52 -5.30
C ARG A 271 6.71 12.28 -6.12
N ALA A 272 6.61 11.09 -5.50
CA ALA A 272 6.83 9.83 -6.20
C ALA A 272 5.81 9.58 -7.31
N ARG A 273 4.52 9.90 -7.06
CA ARG A 273 3.46 9.85 -8.09
C ARG A 273 3.81 10.74 -9.28
N ASP A 274 4.13 12.01 -9.02
CA ASP A 274 4.37 12.99 -10.07
C ASP A 274 5.60 12.59 -10.93
N LEU A 275 6.65 12.04 -10.29
CA LEU A 275 7.78 11.45 -11.01
C LEU A 275 7.38 10.22 -11.81
N THR A 276 6.66 9.27 -11.23
CA THR A 276 6.20 8.03 -11.91
C THR A 276 5.37 8.35 -13.14
N VAL A 277 4.43 9.32 -13.02
CA VAL A 277 3.64 9.81 -14.15
C VAL A 277 4.52 10.41 -15.25
N HIS A 278 5.52 11.21 -14.88
CA HIS A 278 6.48 11.79 -15.85
C HIS A 278 7.30 10.70 -16.56
N LEU A 279 7.64 9.64 -15.87
CA LEU A 279 8.37 8.49 -16.42
C LEU A 279 7.51 7.54 -17.27
N GLY A 280 6.19 7.75 -17.31
CA GLY A 280 5.24 6.98 -18.12
C GLY A 280 4.88 5.62 -17.54
N ALA A 281 5.09 5.39 -16.24
CA ALA A 281 4.74 4.15 -15.56
C ALA A 281 3.37 4.22 -14.86
N GLU A 282 2.77 3.06 -14.61
CA GLU A 282 1.49 2.96 -13.91
C GLU A 282 1.67 2.80 -12.40
N ILE A 283 0.67 3.23 -11.64
CA ILE A 283 0.71 3.32 -10.17
C ILE A 283 -0.35 2.40 -9.56
N CYS A 284 0.07 1.49 -8.71
CA CYS A 284 -0.76 0.88 -7.69
C CYS A 284 -0.66 1.74 -6.43
N ALA A 285 -1.79 2.33 -6.00
CA ALA A 285 -1.85 3.22 -4.84
C ALA A 285 -2.31 2.46 -3.61
N GLU A 286 -1.41 2.21 -2.65
CA GLU A 286 -1.73 1.34 -1.52
C GLU A 286 -0.91 1.66 -0.25
N CYS A 287 -1.00 0.83 0.78
CA CYS A 287 -0.11 0.82 1.93
C CYS A 287 0.40 -0.60 2.23
N THR A 288 1.27 -0.74 3.22
CA THR A 288 1.81 -2.05 3.64
C THR A 288 0.73 -2.97 4.17
N TRP A 289 -0.05 -2.48 5.13
CA TRP A 289 -1.20 -3.10 5.77
C TRP A 289 -1.96 -2.05 6.56
N GLY A 290 -3.11 -2.40 7.16
CA GLY A 290 -3.86 -1.51 8.04
C GLY A 290 -5.37 -1.65 7.90
N SER A 291 -6.11 -0.76 8.54
CA SER A 291 -7.56 -0.70 8.55
C SER A 291 -8.09 0.52 7.75
N ASP A 292 -9.06 1.21 8.29
CA ASP A 292 -9.89 2.18 7.56
C ASP A 292 -9.22 3.53 7.30
N ILE A 293 -8.39 4.03 8.23
CA ILE A 293 -7.77 5.35 8.11
C ILE A 293 -6.73 5.33 6.99
N VAL A 294 -5.86 4.32 6.99
CA VAL A 294 -4.85 4.16 5.94
C VAL A 294 -5.49 3.80 4.59
N THR A 295 -6.59 3.04 4.60
CA THR A 295 -7.40 2.78 3.40
C THR A 295 -7.94 4.09 2.84
N ALA A 296 -8.59 4.92 3.65
CA ALA A 296 -9.12 6.22 3.23
C ALA A 296 -8.03 7.14 2.65
N ALA A 297 -6.86 7.22 3.30
CA ALA A 297 -5.73 8.01 2.81
C ALA A 297 -5.23 7.50 1.44
N SER A 298 -5.12 6.18 1.26
CA SER A 298 -4.75 5.55 -0.01
C SER A 298 -5.77 5.86 -1.11
N LEU A 299 -7.07 5.86 -0.77
CA LEU A 299 -8.15 6.19 -1.71
C LEU A 299 -8.10 7.66 -2.16
N HIS A 300 -7.80 8.59 -1.26
CA HIS A 300 -7.59 10.00 -1.64
C HIS A 300 -6.40 10.18 -2.57
N PHE A 301 -5.30 9.49 -2.29
CA PHE A 301 -4.13 9.50 -3.16
C PHE A 301 -4.45 8.92 -4.53
N ALA A 302 -5.10 7.75 -4.60
CA ALA A 302 -5.53 7.12 -5.84
C ALA A 302 -6.49 8.01 -6.65
N ALA A 303 -7.47 8.65 -5.98
CA ALA A 303 -8.41 9.56 -6.60
C ALA A 303 -7.77 10.83 -7.18
N SER A 304 -6.61 11.25 -6.66
CA SER A 304 -5.82 12.39 -7.16
C SER A 304 -4.77 12.00 -8.21
N THR A 305 -4.58 10.70 -8.47
CA THR A 305 -3.65 10.21 -9.48
C THR A 305 -4.26 10.40 -10.89
N PRO A 306 -3.51 10.91 -11.89
CA PRO A 306 -4.01 11.09 -13.25
C PRO A 306 -4.63 9.83 -13.84
N GLN A 307 -5.67 10.00 -14.66
CA GLN A 307 -6.52 8.90 -15.11
C GLN A 307 -5.77 7.80 -15.87
N GLY A 308 -4.79 8.14 -16.67
CA GLY A 308 -4.00 7.17 -17.45
C GLY A 308 -2.85 6.55 -16.67
N ALA A 309 -2.59 6.98 -15.42
CA ALA A 309 -1.47 6.50 -14.62
C ALA A 309 -1.89 5.63 -13.43
N LEU A 310 -3.16 5.58 -13.04
CA LEU A 310 -3.61 4.71 -11.96
C LEU A 310 -3.93 3.32 -12.51
N LEU A 311 -3.15 2.32 -12.12
CA LEU A 311 -3.41 0.91 -12.36
C LEU A 311 -4.54 0.40 -11.48
N ASN A 312 -4.39 0.54 -10.16
CA ASN A 312 -5.35 0.06 -9.16
C ASN A 312 -5.08 0.65 -7.77
N THR A 313 -5.92 0.26 -6.82
CA THR A 313 -5.73 0.48 -5.38
C THR A 313 -6.16 -0.76 -4.59
N CYS A 314 -5.93 -0.74 -3.27
CA CYS A 314 -6.37 -1.79 -2.34
C CYS A 314 -7.23 -1.18 -1.23
N ASP A 315 -8.27 -1.89 -0.82
CA ASP A 315 -9.05 -1.59 0.38
C ASP A 315 -8.63 -2.52 1.52
N LEU A 316 -7.51 -2.21 2.15
CA LEU A 316 -6.90 -3.02 3.21
C LEU A 316 -7.88 -3.36 4.34
N SER A 317 -8.79 -2.44 4.66
CA SER A 317 -9.84 -2.63 5.68
C SER A 317 -10.80 -3.80 5.38
N SER A 318 -10.84 -4.29 4.13
CA SER A 318 -11.67 -5.46 3.79
C SER A 318 -11.02 -6.81 4.11
N TYR A 319 -9.75 -6.82 4.51
CA TYR A 319 -9.01 -8.04 4.84
C TYR A 319 -8.91 -8.30 6.33
N VAL A 320 -9.28 -7.34 7.18
CA VAL A 320 -9.02 -7.36 8.63
C VAL A 320 -10.22 -6.95 9.48
N SER A 321 -10.17 -7.33 10.75
CA SER A 321 -11.07 -6.86 11.82
C SER A 321 -10.24 -6.44 13.05
N PRO A 322 -10.71 -5.45 13.85
CA PRO A 322 -11.92 -4.68 13.64
C PRO A 322 -11.79 -3.61 12.55
N ARG A 323 -12.93 -3.10 12.06
CA ARG A 323 -13.03 -1.87 11.29
C ARG A 323 -12.95 -0.68 12.26
N ILE A 324 -11.82 0.04 12.28
CA ILE A 324 -11.57 1.12 13.26
C ILE A 324 -12.26 2.46 12.92
N ALA A 325 -12.65 2.65 11.66
CA ALA A 325 -13.48 3.78 11.22
C ALA A 325 -14.59 3.27 10.29
N PRO A 326 -15.74 2.83 10.86
CA PRO A 326 -16.79 2.15 10.09
C PRO A 326 -17.47 3.00 9.01
N ASP A 327 -17.27 4.33 9.03
CA ASP A 327 -17.72 5.28 8.02
C ASP A 327 -16.82 5.30 6.75
N CYS A 328 -15.71 4.58 6.75
CA CYS A 328 -14.89 4.41 5.56
C CYS A 328 -15.67 3.67 4.45
N PRO A 329 -15.62 4.17 3.20
CA PRO A 329 -16.28 3.52 2.08
C PRO A 329 -15.90 2.04 1.92
N THR A 330 -16.85 1.25 1.43
CA THR A 330 -16.65 -0.16 1.12
C THR A 330 -16.68 -0.40 -0.38
N ARG A 331 -16.12 -1.53 -0.81
CA ARG A 331 -16.09 -1.95 -2.21
C ARG A 331 -17.50 -2.17 -2.77
N LYS A 332 -17.66 -1.81 -4.04
CA LYS A 332 -18.87 -2.10 -4.82
C LYS A 332 -18.45 -2.41 -6.27
N ASP A 333 -18.92 -3.53 -6.79
CA ASP A 333 -18.66 -3.95 -8.17
C ASP A 333 -17.15 -3.92 -8.56
N GLY A 334 -16.28 -4.40 -7.65
CA GLY A 334 -14.83 -4.42 -7.83
C GLY A 334 -14.16 -3.04 -7.81
N ARG A 335 -14.85 -2.01 -7.33
CA ARG A 335 -14.39 -0.62 -7.28
C ARG A 335 -14.64 -0.01 -5.90
N ILE A 336 -14.01 1.12 -5.62
CA ILE A 336 -14.21 1.86 -4.38
C ILE A 336 -14.09 3.37 -4.61
N ALA A 337 -14.99 4.14 -3.99
CA ALA A 337 -14.95 5.60 -4.02
C ALA A 337 -14.11 6.16 -2.86
N PRO A 338 -13.45 7.32 -3.00
CA PRO A 338 -12.81 7.98 -1.88
C PRO A 338 -13.85 8.60 -0.94
N PRO A 339 -13.54 8.77 0.36
CA PRO A 339 -14.34 9.60 1.25
C PRO A 339 -14.48 11.02 0.72
N THR A 340 -15.55 11.74 1.08
CA THR A 340 -15.84 13.08 0.56
C THR A 340 -15.75 14.19 1.59
N GLY A 341 -15.62 13.85 2.88
CA GLY A 341 -15.48 14.82 3.97
C GLY A 341 -14.13 15.54 3.97
N PRO A 342 -14.00 16.66 4.72
CA PRO A 342 -12.73 17.35 4.92
C PRO A 342 -11.67 16.44 5.53
N GLY A 343 -10.40 16.64 5.14
CA GLY A 343 -9.29 15.79 5.55
C GLY A 343 -9.38 14.40 4.93
N ILE A 344 -9.08 13.38 5.70
CA ILE A 344 -9.23 11.95 5.32
C ILE A 344 -10.71 11.58 5.17
N GLY A 345 -11.63 12.33 5.81
CA GLY A 345 -13.06 12.15 5.65
C GLY A 345 -13.64 10.92 6.33
N VAL A 346 -12.91 10.31 7.26
CA VAL A 346 -13.36 9.21 8.14
C VAL A 346 -13.02 9.53 9.60
N ASN A 347 -13.77 8.93 10.53
CA ASN A 347 -13.56 9.12 11.95
C ASN A 347 -13.38 7.76 12.65
N PRO A 348 -12.31 7.58 13.41
CA PRO A 348 -12.13 6.35 14.18
C PRO A 348 -13.15 6.27 15.33
N ASP A 349 -13.59 5.06 15.60
CA ASP A 349 -14.38 4.72 16.79
C ASP A 349 -13.44 4.63 17.99
N LEU A 350 -13.54 5.59 18.90
CA LEU A 350 -12.65 5.69 20.06
C LEU A 350 -12.82 4.51 21.04
N ASP A 351 -14.00 3.90 21.09
CA ASP A 351 -14.25 2.73 21.94
C ASP A 351 -13.47 1.52 21.41
N LEU A 352 -13.34 1.39 20.08
CA LEU A 352 -12.54 0.35 19.44
C LEU A 352 -11.02 0.60 19.57
N LEU A 353 -10.59 1.85 19.64
CA LEU A 353 -9.18 2.17 19.87
C LEU A 353 -8.72 1.84 21.29
N GLY A 354 -9.63 1.88 22.26
CA GLY A 354 -9.36 1.58 23.67
C GLY A 354 -8.49 2.63 24.36
N THR A 355 -7.62 2.17 25.28
CA THR A 355 -6.75 3.07 26.05
C THR A 355 -5.52 3.49 25.23
N PRO A 356 -5.19 4.79 25.19
CA PRO A 356 -3.96 5.26 24.56
C PRO A 356 -2.72 4.62 25.17
N ILE A 357 -1.72 4.35 24.34
CA ILE A 357 -0.42 3.82 24.77
C ILE A 357 0.61 4.95 24.97
N LEU A 358 0.36 6.15 24.42
CA LEU A 358 1.25 7.30 24.51
C LEU A 358 0.44 8.59 24.41
N GLU A 359 0.71 9.53 25.31
CA GLU A 359 0.19 10.90 25.26
C GLU A 359 1.35 11.88 25.46
N LEU A 360 1.48 12.85 24.57
CA LEU A 360 2.50 13.88 24.59
C LEU A 360 1.82 15.25 24.43
N VAL A 361 2.29 16.25 25.22
CA VAL A 361 1.80 17.63 25.25
C VAL A 361 2.96 18.62 25.17
#